data_9ff5e04b55f8248c0c53fb4735a2b78b
#
_entry.id   9ff5e04b55f8248c0c53fb4735a2b78b
#
_cell.length_a   1.000
_cell.length_b   1.000
_cell.length_c   1.000
_cell.angle_alpha   90.00
_cell.angle_beta   90.00
_cell.angle_gamma   90.00
#
_symmetry.space_group_name_H-M   'P 1'
#
loop_
_entity.id
_entity.type
_entity.pdbx_description
1 polymer ?
#
loop_
_entity_poly.entity_id
_entity_poly.type
_entity_poly.pdbx_seq_one_letter_code
_entity_poly.pdbx_strand_id
1 'polypeptide(L)'
;MGGRRATASKRKPPASAGGAGRHPAGGPAAAAAAGLDNYNDGEDSRDRARKQQQQQQQQQQQQQQQQKHHQQRLLNVFSDAFAAVLARDSFPTILQEIKQALYNRDFAAAFGRQDYLEAYAARWSPTRALCYAAVFRGIRDHLDALVAVDETEATPSRDAAAEEVEEPSASDYGASPPARRLRMLCFGGCAAEHVAFASYLRETASSGTVILVDSAPWSQTASLLQQHLTSPPPLSKYASAAARAANTALLDDDSQLRFAFCQEDALSLGRDRLAELVVGATGTSQQQQPQRPLVVTLMFTLNELYTDGGIGRTTKFLRLLGEVLPEGSLLLVVDSPGSYSEAAVGKEDKKKKYPMQWLLNHTLLGTETVGYTWEGIESEDSIWFRLPEGLDYPIPLENMRYQMHLYRIHKSKS
;
A
#
# COMPACT_ATOMS: atom_id res chain seq x y z
N MET A 1 37.53 35.03 -25.18
CA MET A 1 37.07 35.10 -26.56
C MET A 1 35.80 34.28 -26.62
N GLY A 2 34.73 34.85 -26.71
CA GLY A 2 33.81 35.62 -27.52
C GLY A 2 32.55 34.80 -27.58
N GLY A 3 31.45 35.06 -27.00
CA GLY A 3 30.52 36.15 -27.10
C GLY A 3 29.57 35.97 -28.24
N ARG A 4 28.30 35.59 -27.97
CA ARG A 4 27.15 36.12 -28.74
C ARG A 4 25.82 35.90 -27.98
N ARG A 5 25.26 37.01 -27.56
CA ARG A 5 23.84 37.25 -27.24
C ARG A 5 23.02 37.18 -28.50
N ALA A 6 21.79 36.68 -28.46
CA ALA A 6 20.76 36.97 -29.40
C ALA A 6 19.44 37.26 -28.67
N THR A 7 18.89 38.38 -29.05
CA THR A 7 17.89 39.23 -28.48
C THR A 7 16.46 38.78 -28.78
N ALA A 8 15.55 39.14 -27.88
CA ALA A 8 14.10 39.03 -27.95
C ALA A 8 13.48 39.82 -29.12
N SER A 9 12.40 39.29 -29.72
CA SER A 9 11.49 40.02 -30.55
C SER A 9 10.04 39.89 -30.06
N LYS A 10 9.53 41.04 -29.57
CA LYS A 10 8.12 41.27 -29.28
C LYS A 10 7.38 41.51 -30.62
N ARG A 11 6.24 40.86 -30.83
CA ARG A 11 5.26 41.30 -31.84
C ARG A 11 3.95 41.69 -31.16
N LYS A 12 3.54 42.93 -31.47
CA LYS A 12 2.29 43.61 -31.13
C LYS A 12 1.21 43.26 -32.19
N PRO A 13 -0.09 43.28 -31.84
CA PRO A 13 -1.18 43.07 -32.79
C PRO A 13 -1.58 44.39 -33.50
N PRO A 14 -2.20 44.32 -34.70
CA PRO A 14 -2.68 45.51 -35.41
C PRO A 14 -4.12 45.86 -35.01
N ALA A 15 -4.38 47.18 -35.10
CA ALA A 15 -5.63 47.86 -34.78
C ALA A 15 -6.56 47.94 -36.02
N SER A 16 -7.80 48.22 -35.66
CA SER A 16 -9.01 48.46 -36.44
C SER A 16 -9.01 49.61 -37.43
N ALA A 17 -9.87 49.48 -38.46
CA ALA A 17 -10.58 50.58 -39.12
C ALA A 17 -11.91 50.00 -39.62
N GLY A 18 -13.09 50.50 -39.35
CA GLY A 18 -13.72 51.77 -39.50
C GLY A 18 -14.50 51.81 -40.84
N GLY A 19 -15.84 51.71 -40.80
CA GLY A 19 -16.67 51.88 -42.00
C GLY A 19 -18.12 52.06 -41.66
N ALA A 20 -18.60 53.29 -41.76
CA ALA A 20 -19.99 53.74 -41.53
C ALA A 20 -20.89 53.50 -42.74
N GLY A 21 -22.19 53.28 -42.55
CA GLY A 21 -23.18 53.21 -43.62
C GLY A 21 -24.63 53.08 -43.15
N ARG A 22 -25.26 54.22 -42.90
CA ARG A 22 -26.65 54.68 -43.16
C ARG A 22 -27.84 53.73 -43.07
N HIS A 23 -28.83 54.21 -42.25
CA HIS A 23 -30.26 53.81 -42.20
C HIS A 23 -31.01 54.11 -43.54
N PRO A 24 -32.20 53.49 -43.72
CA PRO A 24 -33.40 54.24 -43.37
C PRO A 24 -34.54 53.44 -42.70
N ALA A 25 -35.48 54.22 -42.20
CA ALA A 25 -36.60 54.00 -41.36
C ALA A 25 -37.74 53.16 -41.94
N GLY A 26 -38.58 52.57 -41.05
CA GLY A 26 -39.88 51.99 -41.31
C GLY A 26 -40.42 51.24 -40.12
N GLY A 27 -41.17 51.83 -39.22
CA GLY A 27 -42.07 51.13 -38.28
C GLY A 27 -43.45 50.97 -38.89
N PRO A 28 -44.50 50.43 -38.24
CA PRO A 28 -44.66 50.26 -36.79
C PRO A 28 -45.33 48.92 -36.33
N ALA A 29 -45.30 48.75 -35.03
CA ALA A 29 -46.36 48.15 -34.15
C ALA A 29 -46.62 46.62 -34.15
N ALA A 30 -46.64 46.18 -32.90
CA ALA A 30 -47.38 45.06 -32.31
C ALA A 30 -46.62 43.74 -32.17
N ALA A 31 -46.06 43.51 -30.98
CA ALA A 31 -46.21 42.34 -30.10
C ALA A 31 -45.31 42.48 -28.88
N ALA A 32 -45.81 43.19 -27.89
CA ALA A 32 -45.35 43.03 -26.52
C ALA A 32 -46.01 41.83 -25.90
N ALA A 33 -45.23 40.92 -25.33
CA ALA A 33 -45.53 39.95 -24.32
C ALA A 33 -45.07 38.54 -24.67
N ALA A 34 -43.76 38.29 -24.67
CA ALA A 34 -43.19 36.93 -24.39
C ALA A 34 -41.66 37.11 -24.33
N GLY A 35 -41.06 37.39 -23.20
CA GLY A 35 -39.63 37.57 -23.13
C GLY A 35 -39.10 38.01 -21.77
N LEU A 36 -39.76 37.69 -20.66
CA LEU A 36 -39.28 38.02 -19.32
C LEU A 36 -38.97 36.77 -18.45
N ASP A 37 -39.37 35.60 -18.84
CA ASP A 37 -39.16 34.39 -18.02
C ASP A 37 -37.84 33.64 -18.29
N ASN A 38 -37.07 34.01 -19.30
CA ASN A 38 -35.89 33.24 -19.72
C ASN A 38 -34.54 33.82 -19.19
N TYR A 39 -34.56 34.90 -18.44
CA TYR A 39 -33.31 35.50 -17.85
C TYR A 39 -33.04 35.02 -16.42
N ASN A 40 -34.05 34.54 -15.69
CA ASN A 40 -33.90 34.12 -14.30
C ASN A 40 -33.40 32.68 -14.17
N ASP A 41 -33.63 31.79 -15.14
CA ASP A 41 -33.21 30.39 -15.13
C ASP A 41 -31.68 30.24 -15.32
N GLY A 42 -31.05 31.17 -16.01
CA GLY A 42 -29.60 31.16 -16.26
C GLY A 42 -28.76 31.58 -15.05
N GLU A 43 -29.25 32.50 -14.22
CA GLU A 43 -28.58 32.93 -12.98
C GLU A 43 -28.71 31.90 -11.87
N ASP A 44 -29.87 31.28 -11.73
CA ASP A 44 -30.15 30.23 -10.75
C ASP A 44 -29.32 28.97 -11.03
N SER A 45 -29.14 28.62 -12.30
CA SER A 45 -28.28 27.50 -12.76
C SER A 45 -26.79 27.76 -12.49
N ARG A 46 -26.31 28.98 -12.68
CA ARG A 46 -24.92 29.39 -12.39
C ARG A 46 -24.64 29.40 -10.90
N ASP A 47 -25.58 29.86 -10.08
CA ASP A 47 -25.43 29.86 -8.63
C ASP A 47 -25.46 28.45 -8.04
N ARG A 48 -26.29 27.56 -8.56
CA ARG A 48 -26.29 26.13 -8.21
C ARG A 48 -24.95 25.48 -8.56
N ALA A 49 -24.43 25.73 -9.77
CA ALA A 49 -23.13 25.20 -10.19
C ALA A 49 -21.97 25.72 -9.31
N ARG A 50 -21.97 27.02 -8.94
CA ARG A 50 -20.98 27.60 -8.01
C ARG A 50 -21.08 26.97 -6.62
N LYS A 51 -22.26 26.78 -6.07
CA LYS A 51 -22.47 26.13 -4.76
C LYS A 51 -21.98 24.67 -4.80
N GLN A 52 -22.30 23.93 -5.86
CA GLN A 52 -21.80 22.55 -6.04
C GLN A 52 -20.28 22.49 -6.14
N GLN A 53 -19.65 23.40 -6.89
CA GLN A 53 -18.21 23.49 -6.99
C GLN A 53 -17.54 23.83 -5.64
N GLN A 54 -18.13 24.75 -4.88
CA GLN A 54 -17.65 25.08 -3.53
C GLN A 54 -17.78 23.89 -2.57
N GLN A 55 -18.90 23.18 -2.61
CA GLN A 55 -19.09 21.96 -1.80
C GLN A 55 -18.08 20.87 -2.16
N GLN A 56 -17.83 20.63 -3.45
CA GLN A 56 -16.81 19.68 -3.91
C GLN A 56 -15.42 20.08 -3.44
N GLN A 57 -15.05 21.38 -3.53
CA GLN A 57 -13.77 21.86 -3.04
C GLN A 57 -13.63 21.69 -1.51
N GLN A 58 -14.67 21.99 -0.75
CA GLN A 58 -14.67 21.77 0.70
C GLN A 58 -14.54 20.29 1.06
N GLN A 59 -15.25 19.41 0.37
CA GLN A 59 -15.14 17.97 0.57
C GLN A 59 -13.72 17.46 0.26
N GLN A 60 -13.12 17.90 -0.85
CA GLN A 60 -11.75 17.56 -1.22
C GLN A 60 -10.74 18.03 -0.16
N GLN A 61 -10.88 19.26 0.34
CA GLN A 61 -10.03 19.79 1.40
C GLN A 61 -10.15 18.99 2.71
N GLN A 62 -11.38 18.62 3.09
CA GLN A 62 -11.62 17.79 4.27
C GLN A 62 -11.00 16.41 4.12
N GLN A 63 -11.14 15.77 2.96
CA GLN A 63 -10.53 14.46 2.67
C GLN A 63 -8.98 14.54 2.72
N GLN A 64 -8.40 15.59 2.14
CA GLN A 64 -6.94 15.81 2.20
C GLN A 64 -6.46 16.01 3.64
N GLN A 65 -7.19 16.76 4.46
CA GLN A 65 -6.84 16.96 5.87
C GLN A 65 -6.95 15.65 6.67
N GLN A 66 -8.01 14.87 6.46
CA GLN A 66 -8.17 13.57 7.10
C GLN A 66 -7.04 12.60 6.70
N GLN A 67 -6.71 12.55 5.42
CA GLN A 67 -5.62 11.73 4.92
C GLN A 67 -4.27 12.15 5.53
N LYS A 68 -3.99 13.46 5.57
CA LYS A 68 -2.76 13.98 6.19
C LYS A 68 -2.69 13.63 7.68
N HIS A 69 -3.79 13.79 8.41
CA HIS A 69 -3.86 13.42 9.82
C HIS A 69 -3.60 11.93 10.02
N HIS A 70 -4.17 11.08 9.17
CA HIS A 70 -3.93 9.64 9.20
C HIS A 70 -2.47 9.27 8.93
N GLN A 71 -1.84 9.91 7.93
CA GLN A 71 -0.42 9.75 7.62
C GLN A 71 0.49 10.23 8.75
N GLN A 72 0.15 11.33 9.43
CA GLN A 72 0.88 11.78 10.60
C GLN A 72 0.80 10.79 11.76
N ARG A 73 -0.36 10.18 11.99
CA ARG A 73 -0.50 9.13 13.01
C ARG A 73 0.38 7.92 12.71
N LEU A 74 0.47 7.52 11.45
CA LEU A 74 1.38 6.46 11.02
C LEU A 74 2.85 6.83 11.32
N LEU A 75 3.27 8.06 11.03
CA LEU A 75 4.62 8.53 11.34
C LEU A 75 4.89 8.56 12.85
N ASN A 76 3.89 8.96 13.64
CA ASN A 76 4.02 9.01 15.10
C ASN A 76 4.30 7.62 15.69
N VAL A 77 3.80 6.54 15.11
CA VAL A 77 4.15 5.16 15.53
C VAL A 77 5.66 4.96 15.51
N PHE A 78 6.34 5.42 14.46
CA PHE A 78 7.81 5.29 14.35
C PHE A 78 8.55 6.28 15.23
N SER A 79 8.12 7.55 15.27
CA SER A 79 8.80 8.57 16.10
C SER A 79 8.71 8.23 17.57
N ASP A 80 7.59 7.69 18.03
CA ASP A 80 7.39 7.32 19.43
C ASP A 80 8.14 6.03 19.78
N ALA A 81 8.05 4.99 18.92
CA ALA A 81 8.76 3.73 19.12
C ALA A 81 10.28 3.91 19.15
N PHE A 82 10.82 4.80 18.32
CA PHE A 82 12.26 4.99 18.17
C PHE A 82 12.77 6.33 18.70
N ALA A 83 12.01 7.02 19.58
CA ALA A 83 12.41 8.31 20.13
C ALA A 83 13.81 8.28 20.77
N ALA A 84 14.11 7.24 21.53
CA ALA A 84 15.42 7.06 22.16
C ALA A 84 16.55 6.79 21.14
N VAL A 85 16.25 6.11 20.03
CA VAL A 85 17.19 5.81 18.95
C VAL A 85 17.51 7.08 18.17
N LEU A 86 16.48 7.85 17.82
CA LEU A 86 16.60 9.12 17.08
C LEU A 86 17.35 10.18 17.87
N ALA A 87 17.33 10.12 19.21
CA ALA A 87 18.02 11.05 20.10
C ALA A 87 19.47 10.64 20.43
N ARG A 88 19.96 9.48 19.97
CA ARG A 88 21.34 9.01 20.24
C ARG A 88 22.36 9.82 19.44
N ASP A 89 23.42 10.26 20.09
CA ASP A 89 24.55 10.93 19.41
C ASP A 89 25.23 10.03 18.36
N SER A 90 25.21 8.71 18.57
CA SER A 90 25.77 7.71 17.63
C SER A 90 24.86 7.43 16.42
N PHE A 91 23.62 7.91 16.39
CA PHE A 91 22.66 7.60 15.33
C PHE A 91 23.18 7.92 13.92
N PRO A 92 23.79 9.11 13.65
CA PRO A 92 24.33 9.40 12.32
C PRO A 92 25.45 8.45 11.90
N THR A 93 26.31 8.03 12.85
CA THR A 93 27.40 7.07 12.59
C THR A 93 26.84 5.70 12.22
N ILE A 94 25.88 5.19 13.01
CA ILE A 94 25.21 3.91 12.73
C ILE A 94 24.57 3.93 11.34
N LEU A 95 23.92 5.03 10.95
CA LEU A 95 23.33 5.16 9.62
C LEU A 95 24.37 5.07 8.49
N GLN A 96 25.57 5.62 8.69
CA GLN A 96 26.66 5.52 7.70
C GLN A 96 27.18 4.08 7.60
N GLU A 97 27.32 3.39 8.72
CA GLU A 97 27.73 1.97 8.76
C GLU A 97 26.72 1.09 8.03
N ILE A 98 25.41 1.26 8.29
CA ILE A 98 24.36 0.56 7.58
C ILE A 98 24.40 0.87 6.08
N LYS A 99 24.51 2.14 5.68
CA LYS A 99 24.62 2.54 4.27
C LYS A 99 25.82 1.88 3.58
N GLN A 100 26.97 1.81 4.26
CA GLN A 100 28.17 1.18 3.72
C GLN A 100 27.95 -0.33 3.54
N ALA A 101 27.34 -1.01 4.51
CA ALA A 101 27.03 -2.44 4.41
C ALA A 101 26.04 -2.70 3.24
N LEU A 102 24.97 -1.92 3.12
CA LEU A 102 24.01 -2.02 2.01
C LEU A 102 24.67 -1.72 0.65
N TYR A 103 25.56 -0.74 0.57
CA TYR A 103 26.32 -0.43 -0.65
C TYR A 103 27.20 -1.61 -1.09
N ASN A 104 27.83 -2.27 -0.12
CA ASN A 104 28.64 -3.47 -0.34
C ASN A 104 27.77 -4.73 -0.57
N ARG A 105 26.45 -4.64 -0.46
CA ARG A 105 25.52 -5.77 -0.48
C ARG A 105 25.79 -6.79 0.62
N ASP A 106 26.33 -6.33 1.74
CA ASP A 106 26.52 -7.14 2.95
C ASP A 106 25.29 -6.99 3.85
N PHE A 107 24.22 -7.72 3.48
CA PHE A 107 22.95 -7.67 4.20
C PHE A 107 23.08 -8.26 5.60
N ALA A 108 23.96 -9.25 5.79
CA ALA A 108 24.22 -9.82 7.11
C ALA A 108 24.82 -8.78 8.06
N ALA A 109 25.75 -7.94 7.60
CA ALA A 109 26.29 -6.84 8.38
C ALA A 109 25.24 -5.72 8.58
N ALA A 110 24.42 -5.41 7.57
CA ALA A 110 23.43 -4.35 7.64
C ALA A 110 22.29 -4.66 8.62
N PHE A 111 21.90 -5.94 8.75
CA PHE A 111 20.72 -6.38 9.50
C PHE A 111 21.03 -7.36 10.65
N GLY A 112 22.31 -7.64 10.93
CA GLY A 112 22.71 -8.62 11.94
C GLY A 112 22.69 -8.11 13.39
N ARG A 113 22.49 -6.81 13.63
CA ARG A 113 22.53 -6.19 14.95
C ARG A 113 21.24 -5.48 15.28
N GLN A 114 20.77 -5.60 16.52
CA GLN A 114 19.53 -4.98 16.98
C GLN A 114 19.54 -3.44 16.87
N ASP A 115 20.66 -2.79 17.23
CA ASP A 115 20.79 -1.33 17.12
C ASP A 115 20.78 -0.84 15.67
N TYR A 116 21.23 -1.66 14.71
CA TYR A 116 21.12 -1.38 13.27
C TYR A 116 19.69 -1.53 12.79
N LEU A 117 18.98 -2.57 13.23
CA LEU A 117 17.56 -2.78 12.88
C LEU A 117 16.69 -1.63 13.38
N GLU A 118 16.89 -1.19 14.63
CA GLU A 118 16.20 -0.03 15.20
C GLU A 118 16.51 1.26 14.42
N ALA A 119 17.79 1.51 14.12
CA ALA A 119 18.21 2.69 13.36
C ALA A 119 17.66 2.66 11.92
N TYR A 120 17.66 1.49 11.28
CA TYR A 120 17.06 1.29 9.97
C TYR A 120 15.55 1.56 9.99
N ALA A 121 14.86 1.00 10.98
CA ALA A 121 13.43 1.19 11.17
C ALA A 121 13.09 2.68 11.42
N ALA A 122 13.88 3.37 12.24
CA ALA A 122 13.70 4.79 12.51
C ALA A 122 13.94 5.67 11.27
N ARG A 123 14.87 5.30 10.37
CA ARG A 123 15.27 6.16 9.25
C ARG A 123 14.53 5.91 7.95
N TRP A 124 14.36 4.65 7.55
CA TRP A 124 13.83 4.31 6.22
C TRP A 124 12.42 3.76 6.23
N SER A 125 12.02 3.07 7.30
CA SER A 125 10.69 2.46 7.36
C SER A 125 9.52 3.45 7.39
N PRO A 126 9.61 4.67 7.94
CA PRO A 126 8.51 5.62 7.93
C PRO A 126 8.03 6.01 6.52
N THR A 127 8.96 6.39 5.64
CA THR A 127 8.61 6.69 4.23
C THR A 127 8.09 5.47 3.49
N ARG A 128 8.71 4.29 3.74
CA ARG A 128 8.26 3.03 3.14
C ARG A 128 6.84 2.69 3.60
N ALA A 129 6.53 2.80 4.88
CA ALA A 129 5.20 2.52 5.40
C ALA A 129 4.12 3.44 4.81
N LEU A 130 4.42 4.74 4.67
CA LEU A 130 3.53 5.69 3.97
C LEU A 130 3.31 5.29 2.50
N CYS A 131 4.39 4.91 1.82
CA CYS A 131 4.33 4.46 0.42
C CYS A 131 3.52 3.17 0.29
N TYR A 132 3.79 2.16 1.14
CA TYR A 132 3.09 0.88 1.10
C TYR A 132 1.60 1.01 1.46
N ALA A 133 1.25 1.90 2.40
CA ALA A 133 -0.14 2.23 2.68
C ALA A 133 -0.83 2.87 1.45
N ALA A 134 -0.12 3.68 0.68
CA ALA A 134 -0.62 4.22 -0.58
C ALA A 134 -0.77 3.13 -1.66
N VAL A 135 0.17 2.18 -1.73
CA VAL A 135 0.08 1.00 -2.62
C VAL A 135 -1.14 0.14 -2.25
N PHE A 136 -1.32 -0.22 -0.97
CA PHE A 136 -2.50 -1.00 -0.54
C PHE A 136 -3.82 -0.29 -0.87
N ARG A 137 -3.86 1.04 -0.74
CA ARG A 137 -5.02 1.83 -1.14
C ARG A 137 -5.25 1.80 -2.65
N GLY A 138 -4.17 1.83 -3.45
CA GLY A 138 -4.24 1.74 -4.92
C GLY A 138 -4.84 0.43 -5.40
N ILE A 139 -4.49 -0.69 -4.75
CA ILE A 139 -4.99 -2.04 -5.10
C ILE A 139 -6.19 -2.47 -4.24
N ARG A 140 -6.92 -1.51 -3.65
CA ARG A 140 -8.00 -1.80 -2.70
C ARG A 140 -9.05 -2.76 -3.25
N ASP A 141 -9.48 -2.57 -4.49
CA ASP A 141 -10.52 -3.41 -5.11
C ASP A 141 -10.10 -4.88 -5.18
N HIS A 142 -8.81 -5.13 -5.41
CA HIS A 142 -8.25 -6.48 -5.40
C HIS A 142 -8.16 -7.08 -4.00
N LEU A 143 -7.83 -6.26 -2.97
CA LEU A 143 -7.80 -6.70 -1.57
C LEU A 143 -9.22 -6.93 -1.04
N ASP A 144 -10.18 -6.09 -1.40
CA ASP A 144 -11.60 -6.25 -1.03
C ASP A 144 -12.19 -7.53 -1.63
N ALA A 145 -11.76 -7.92 -2.84
CA ALA A 145 -12.16 -9.18 -3.46
C ALA A 145 -11.69 -10.42 -2.68
N LEU A 146 -10.52 -10.38 -2.03
CA LEU A 146 -10.05 -11.48 -1.16
C LEU A 146 -10.97 -11.68 0.05
N VAL A 147 -11.50 -10.59 0.61
CA VAL A 147 -12.39 -10.62 1.77
C VAL A 147 -13.79 -11.11 1.38
N ALA A 148 -14.29 -10.73 0.20
CA ALA A 148 -15.60 -11.14 -0.30
C ALA A 148 -15.71 -12.66 -0.51
N VAL A 149 -14.64 -13.31 -0.99
CA VAL A 149 -14.57 -14.77 -1.12
C VAL A 149 -14.72 -15.44 0.25
N ASP A 150 -14.13 -14.85 1.29
CA ASP A 150 -14.21 -15.32 2.66
C ASP A 150 -15.64 -15.30 3.23
N GLU A 151 -16.42 -14.27 2.91
CA GLU A 151 -17.82 -14.13 3.34
C GLU A 151 -18.77 -15.12 2.64
N THR A 152 -18.51 -15.45 1.37
CA THR A 152 -19.38 -16.33 0.57
C THR A 152 -19.26 -17.79 1.00
N GLU A 153 -18.06 -18.24 1.41
CA GLU A 153 -17.83 -19.60 1.90
C GLU A 153 -18.32 -19.81 3.35
N ALA A 154 -18.49 -18.73 4.13
CA ALA A 154 -18.93 -18.78 5.52
C ALA A 154 -20.46 -18.90 5.67
N THR A 155 -21.26 -18.69 4.61
CA THR A 155 -22.70 -18.88 4.60
C THR A 155 -23.03 -20.33 4.22
N PRO A 156 -23.52 -21.18 5.16
CA PRO A 156 -23.99 -22.51 4.81
C PRO A 156 -25.18 -22.36 3.87
N SER A 157 -25.12 -23.05 2.73
CA SER A 157 -26.19 -23.19 1.76
C SER A 157 -27.51 -23.54 2.47
N ARG A 158 -28.45 -22.61 2.50
CA ARG A 158 -29.79 -22.77 3.06
C ARG A 158 -30.76 -23.37 2.03
N ASP A 159 -30.32 -24.41 1.33
CA ASP A 159 -31.16 -25.19 0.43
C ASP A 159 -31.19 -26.65 0.91
N ALA A 160 -31.98 -26.92 1.93
CA ALA A 160 -32.67 -28.21 2.10
C ALA A 160 -33.62 -28.14 3.31
N ALA A 161 -34.89 -28.37 3.04
CA ALA A 161 -35.96 -28.67 3.96
C ALA A 161 -36.82 -27.48 4.43
N ALA A 162 -37.93 -27.32 3.69
CA ALA A 162 -39.16 -26.71 4.18
C ALA A 162 -39.73 -27.59 5.28
N GLU A 163 -39.82 -27.09 6.52
CA GLU A 163 -40.80 -27.54 7.51
C GLU A 163 -41.13 -26.36 8.45
N GLU A 164 -42.39 -26.24 8.72
CA GLU A 164 -43.25 -25.32 9.39
C GLU A 164 -42.73 -24.48 10.58
N VAL A 165 -42.98 -23.19 10.48
CA VAL A 165 -43.58 -22.21 11.41
C VAL A 165 -43.34 -22.41 12.92
N GLU A 166 -42.45 -21.60 13.47
CA GLU A 166 -42.67 -20.92 14.75
C GLU A 166 -42.10 -19.50 14.62
N GLU A 167 -42.87 -18.48 15.03
CA GLU A 167 -42.45 -17.08 15.04
C GLU A 167 -41.22 -16.93 15.99
N PRO A 168 -40.08 -16.40 15.54
CA PRO A 168 -38.95 -16.15 16.45
C PRO A 168 -39.23 -14.89 17.25
N SER A 169 -39.21 -15.05 18.56
CA SER A 169 -39.20 -13.98 19.56
C SER A 169 -38.11 -12.95 19.27
N ALA A 170 -38.41 -11.67 19.49
CA ALA A 170 -37.59 -10.48 19.24
C ALA A 170 -36.31 -10.35 20.12
N SER A 171 -35.43 -11.33 20.13
CA SER A 171 -34.16 -11.28 20.89
C SER A 171 -32.90 -11.64 20.10
N ASP A 172 -32.97 -11.75 18.75
CA ASP A 172 -31.82 -12.12 17.93
C ASP A 172 -31.29 -10.96 17.06
N TYR A 173 -31.36 -9.73 17.56
CA TYR A 173 -30.73 -8.56 16.93
C TYR A 173 -29.35 -8.28 17.55
N GLY A 174 -28.38 -9.16 17.36
CA GLY A 174 -27.05 -8.99 17.94
C GLY A 174 -25.89 -9.66 17.21
N ALA A 175 -26.11 -10.29 16.05
CA ALA A 175 -25.00 -10.77 15.26
C ALA A 175 -24.38 -9.60 14.50
N SER A 176 -23.28 -9.05 15.02
CA SER A 176 -22.42 -8.15 14.27
C SER A 176 -22.04 -8.82 12.94
N PRO A 177 -22.04 -8.09 11.80
CA PRO A 177 -21.64 -8.67 10.52
C PRO A 177 -20.25 -9.33 10.68
N PRO A 178 -20.00 -10.46 10.00
CA PRO A 178 -18.73 -11.16 10.10
C PRO A 178 -17.60 -10.17 9.82
N ALA A 179 -16.67 -10.06 10.76
CA ALA A 179 -15.58 -9.10 10.65
C ALA A 179 -14.75 -9.41 9.40
N ARG A 180 -14.71 -8.47 8.46
CA ARG A 180 -13.88 -8.52 7.24
C ARG A 180 -12.42 -8.75 7.65
N ARG A 181 -11.88 -9.94 7.38
CA ARG A 181 -10.55 -10.33 7.82
C ARG A 181 -9.62 -10.58 6.65
N LEU A 182 -8.62 -9.71 6.48
CA LEU A 182 -7.60 -9.83 5.44
C LEU A 182 -6.37 -10.56 6.00
N ARG A 183 -5.74 -11.41 5.18
CA ARG A 183 -4.52 -12.16 5.54
C ARG A 183 -3.37 -11.72 4.67
N MET A 184 -2.20 -11.48 5.29
CA MET A 184 -0.98 -11.06 4.61
C MET A 184 0.21 -11.92 5.06
N LEU A 185 1.02 -12.37 4.10
CA LEU A 185 2.29 -13.05 4.32
C LEU A 185 3.39 -12.21 3.69
N CYS A 186 4.28 -11.66 4.52
CA CYS A 186 5.37 -10.79 4.09
C CYS A 186 6.69 -11.54 4.12
N PHE A 187 7.46 -11.45 3.05
CA PHE A 187 8.85 -11.90 3.00
C PHE A 187 9.76 -10.68 2.94
N GLY A 188 10.61 -10.52 3.95
CA GLY A 188 11.46 -9.35 4.14
C GLY A 188 10.70 -8.14 4.69
N GLY A 189 11.41 -7.03 4.92
CA GLY A 189 10.83 -5.70 5.15
C GLY A 189 10.07 -5.49 6.46
N CYS A 190 10.29 -6.26 7.48
CA CYS A 190 9.49 -6.44 8.69
C CYS A 190 9.15 -5.19 9.52
N ALA A 191 9.69 -4.02 9.23
CA ALA A 191 9.42 -2.81 10.00
C ALA A 191 8.45 -1.82 9.33
N ALA A 192 8.13 -1.99 8.06
CA ALA A 192 7.26 -1.06 7.32
C ALA A 192 5.92 -1.68 6.92
N GLU A 193 5.94 -2.94 6.51
CA GLU A 193 4.80 -3.64 5.92
C GLU A 193 3.65 -3.78 6.91
N HIS A 194 3.91 -4.24 8.13
CA HIS A 194 2.84 -4.44 9.10
C HIS A 194 2.25 -3.11 9.60
N VAL A 195 3.05 -2.03 9.68
CA VAL A 195 2.55 -0.68 10.01
C VAL A 195 1.70 -0.13 8.86
N ALA A 196 2.12 -0.32 7.62
CA ALA A 196 1.33 0.05 6.45
C ALA A 196 0.02 -0.74 6.37
N PHE A 197 0.07 -2.03 6.68
CA PHE A 197 -1.11 -2.89 6.72
C PHE A 197 -2.07 -2.49 7.84
N ALA A 198 -1.57 -2.19 9.04
CA ALA A 198 -2.36 -1.64 10.14
C ALA A 198 -3.08 -0.35 9.73
N SER A 199 -2.37 0.55 9.04
CA SER A 199 -2.95 1.78 8.50
C SER A 199 -4.10 1.49 7.52
N TYR A 200 -3.92 0.53 6.61
CA TYR A 200 -4.95 0.10 5.67
C TYR A 200 -6.17 -0.50 6.38
N LEU A 201 -5.97 -1.39 7.35
CA LEU A 201 -7.05 -2.00 8.13
C LEU A 201 -7.87 -0.94 8.87
N ARG A 202 -7.21 0.08 9.42
CA ARG A 202 -7.89 1.21 10.07
C ARG A 202 -8.75 2.01 9.10
N GLU A 203 -8.21 2.33 7.91
CA GLU A 203 -8.93 3.09 6.87
C GLU A 203 -10.15 2.35 6.35
N THR A 204 -10.09 1.03 6.29
CA THR A 204 -11.15 0.17 5.75
C THR A 204 -12.09 -0.41 6.82
N ALA A 205 -11.87 -0.06 8.09
CA ALA A 205 -12.59 -0.64 9.24
C ALA A 205 -12.60 -2.18 9.20
N SER A 206 -11.46 -2.76 8.80
CA SER A 206 -11.26 -4.19 8.66
C SER A 206 -10.35 -4.71 9.77
N SER A 207 -10.32 -6.03 9.95
CA SER A 207 -9.33 -6.72 10.76
C SER A 207 -8.41 -7.57 9.88
N GLY A 208 -7.25 -7.96 10.41
CA GLY A 208 -6.31 -8.76 9.64
C GLY A 208 -5.36 -9.59 10.46
N THR A 209 -4.64 -10.46 9.75
CA THR A 209 -3.51 -11.22 10.27
C THR A 209 -2.33 -11.03 9.36
N VAL A 210 -1.15 -10.74 9.90
CA VAL A 210 0.10 -10.67 9.16
C VAL A 210 1.12 -11.63 9.72
N ILE A 211 1.79 -12.35 8.83
CA ILE A 211 2.96 -13.17 9.15
C ILE A 211 4.15 -12.52 8.48
N LEU A 212 5.16 -12.16 9.27
CA LEU A 212 6.40 -11.56 8.81
C LEU A 212 7.47 -12.64 8.80
N VAL A 213 8.14 -12.86 7.68
CA VAL A 213 9.21 -13.84 7.51
C VAL A 213 10.46 -13.12 7.06
N ASP A 214 11.53 -13.19 7.83
CA ASP A 214 12.81 -12.57 7.53
C ASP A 214 13.97 -13.36 8.14
N SER A 215 15.10 -13.36 7.47
CA SER A 215 16.34 -14.00 7.99
C SER A 215 16.98 -13.20 9.14
N ALA A 216 16.78 -11.87 9.17
CA ALA A 216 17.29 -11.00 10.21
C ALA A 216 16.38 -11.01 11.47
N PRO A 217 16.94 -10.70 12.67
CA PRO A 217 16.22 -10.85 13.93
C PRO A 217 15.30 -9.67 14.25
N TRP A 218 14.30 -9.40 13.41
CA TRP A 218 13.37 -8.28 13.55
C TRP A 218 12.37 -8.39 14.71
N SER A 219 12.31 -9.49 15.43
CA SER A 219 11.28 -9.78 16.43
C SER A 219 11.06 -8.64 17.43
N GLN A 220 12.13 -8.10 18.00
CA GLN A 220 12.03 -7.02 18.99
C GLN A 220 11.52 -5.73 18.35
N THR A 221 12.05 -5.36 17.20
CA THR A 221 11.65 -4.14 16.46
C THR A 221 10.20 -4.22 16.00
N ALA A 222 9.77 -5.37 15.46
CA ALA A 222 8.38 -5.58 15.04
C ALA A 222 7.41 -5.57 16.24
N SER A 223 7.78 -6.20 17.36
CA SER A 223 6.96 -6.19 18.60
C SER A 223 6.83 -4.79 19.20
N LEU A 224 7.90 -4.00 19.17
CA LEU A 224 7.88 -2.61 19.62
C LEU A 224 6.91 -1.77 18.77
N LEU A 225 6.98 -1.90 17.45
CA LEU A 225 6.06 -1.21 16.55
C LEU A 225 4.61 -1.68 16.76
N GLN A 226 4.35 -2.98 16.95
CA GLN A 226 3.01 -3.50 17.27
C GLN A 226 2.45 -2.88 18.53
N GLN A 227 3.25 -2.75 19.58
CA GLN A 227 2.85 -2.08 20.82
C GLN A 227 2.43 -0.63 20.57
N HIS A 228 3.17 0.10 19.74
CA HIS A 228 2.84 1.49 19.40
C HIS A 228 1.66 1.64 18.44
N LEU A 229 1.30 0.59 17.69
CA LEU A 229 0.08 0.58 16.88
C LEU A 229 -1.19 0.58 17.73
N THR A 230 -1.18 -0.10 18.87
CA THR A 230 -2.34 -0.29 19.78
C THR A 230 -2.30 0.61 21.01
N SER A 231 -1.21 1.36 21.20
CA SER A 231 -1.08 2.30 22.32
C SER A 231 -1.28 3.73 21.83
N PRO A 232 -2.07 4.56 22.54
CA PRO A 232 -2.17 5.99 22.23
C PRO A 232 -0.79 6.67 22.33
N PRO A 233 -0.47 7.65 21.45
CA PRO A 233 0.74 8.43 21.55
C PRO A 233 0.92 9.08 22.93
N PRO A 234 2.16 9.23 23.45
CA PRO A 234 2.40 9.89 24.71
C PRO A 234 1.99 11.35 24.65
N LEU A 235 1.22 11.80 25.63
CA LEU A 235 0.78 13.18 25.75
C LEU A 235 1.61 13.96 26.76
N SER A 236 1.86 15.24 26.47
CA SER A 236 2.39 16.17 27.45
C SER A 236 1.47 16.22 28.67
N LYS A 237 2.05 16.36 29.89
CA LYS A 237 1.29 16.57 31.13
C LYS A 237 0.37 17.79 31.08
N TYR A 238 0.64 18.72 30.18
CA TYR A 238 -0.14 19.95 29.97
C TYR A 238 -1.16 19.82 28.84
N ALA A 239 -1.36 18.62 28.27
CA ALA A 239 -2.33 18.43 27.20
C ALA A 239 -3.74 18.83 27.65
N SER A 240 -4.47 19.52 26.75
CA SER A 240 -5.86 19.92 26.99
C SER A 240 -6.78 18.71 27.10
N ALA A 241 -7.95 18.90 27.72
CA ALA A 241 -8.97 17.84 27.78
C ALA A 241 -9.39 17.35 26.39
N ALA A 242 -9.51 18.27 25.42
CA ALA A 242 -9.81 17.92 24.04
C ALA A 242 -8.69 17.09 23.38
N ALA A 243 -7.41 17.45 23.59
CA ALA A 243 -6.28 16.68 23.10
C ALA A 243 -6.22 15.27 23.71
N ARG A 244 -6.56 15.13 24.99
CA ARG A 244 -6.64 13.81 25.64
C ARG A 244 -7.77 12.96 25.09
N ALA A 245 -8.94 13.54 24.87
CA ALA A 245 -10.10 12.86 24.30
C ALA A 245 -9.86 12.41 22.85
N ALA A 246 -9.10 13.20 22.05
CA ALA A 246 -8.75 12.88 20.67
C ALA A 246 -7.55 11.94 20.52
N ASN A 247 -6.83 11.65 21.62
CA ASN A 247 -5.62 10.83 21.61
C ASN A 247 -5.97 9.35 21.57
N THR A 248 -6.03 8.79 20.37
CA THR A 248 -6.33 7.37 20.15
C THR A 248 -5.16 6.68 19.44
N ALA A 249 -4.97 5.42 19.72
CA ALA A 249 -4.02 4.56 19.01
C ALA A 249 -4.36 4.47 17.52
N LEU A 250 -3.43 4.02 16.68
CA LEU A 250 -3.71 3.79 15.25
C LEU A 250 -4.73 2.67 15.07
N LEU A 251 -4.61 1.59 15.82
CA LEU A 251 -5.59 0.50 15.91
C LEU A 251 -6.39 0.63 17.20
N ASP A 252 -7.63 0.14 17.20
CA ASP A 252 -8.50 0.22 18.37
C ASP A 252 -8.07 -0.77 19.46
N ASP A 253 -7.61 -1.96 19.06
CA ASP A 253 -7.09 -3.00 19.94
C ASP A 253 -6.21 -4.02 19.18
N ASP A 254 -5.62 -4.98 19.90
CA ASP A 254 -4.79 -6.05 19.34
C ASP A 254 -5.58 -7.04 18.48
N SER A 255 -6.91 -7.08 18.56
CA SER A 255 -7.73 -7.98 17.76
C SER A 255 -7.88 -7.52 16.32
N GLN A 256 -7.71 -6.21 16.07
CA GLN A 256 -7.79 -5.64 14.71
C GLN A 256 -6.62 -6.07 13.83
N LEU A 257 -5.42 -6.22 14.39
CA LEU A 257 -4.25 -6.76 13.68
C LEU A 257 -3.52 -7.78 14.55
N ARG A 258 -3.63 -9.05 14.20
CA ARG A 258 -2.77 -10.10 14.75
C ARG A 258 -1.51 -10.21 13.94
N PHE A 259 -0.35 -10.24 14.59
CA PHE A 259 0.91 -10.43 13.89
C PHE A 259 1.70 -11.60 14.48
N ALA A 260 2.50 -12.24 13.61
CA ALA A 260 3.50 -13.23 13.98
C ALA A 260 4.79 -12.94 13.21
N PHE A 261 5.92 -13.20 13.84
CA PHE A 261 7.24 -13.10 13.21
C PHE A 261 7.91 -14.47 13.19
N CYS A 262 8.44 -14.85 12.03
CA CYS A 262 9.21 -16.07 11.81
C CYS A 262 10.60 -15.69 11.30
N GLN A 263 11.65 -16.00 12.08
CA GLN A 263 13.03 -15.76 11.65
C GLN A 263 13.49 -16.92 10.79
N GLU A 264 13.29 -16.81 9.48
CA GLU A 264 13.61 -17.85 8.50
C GLU A 264 14.08 -17.22 7.18
N ASP A 265 15.04 -17.88 6.50
CA ASP A 265 15.43 -17.51 5.13
C ASP A 265 14.39 -18.00 4.13
N ALA A 266 13.73 -17.09 3.44
CA ALA A 266 12.70 -17.38 2.43
C ALA A 266 13.17 -18.38 1.36
N LEU A 267 14.44 -18.32 0.96
CA LEU A 267 15.03 -19.21 -0.06
C LEU A 267 15.38 -20.61 0.47
N SER A 268 15.31 -20.80 1.79
CA SER A 268 15.56 -22.09 2.45
C SER A 268 14.27 -22.82 2.84
N LEU A 269 13.10 -22.17 2.67
CA LEU A 269 11.80 -22.76 2.98
C LEU A 269 11.51 -23.97 2.08
N GLY A 270 11.13 -25.08 2.72
CA GLY A 270 10.56 -26.23 2.03
C GLY A 270 9.05 -26.06 1.78
N ARG A 271 8.48 -26.92 0.93
CA ARG A 271 7.06 -26.88 0.56
C ARG A 271 6.14 -26.94 1.77
N ASP A 272 6.39 -27.87 2.70
CA ASP A 272 5.53 -28.11 3.85
C ASP A 272 5.57 -26.91 4.80
N ARG A 273 6.75 -26.35 5.07
CA ARG A 273 6.89 -25.15 5.92
C ARG A 273 6.23 -23.94 5.30
N LEU A 274 6.36 -23.76 4.00
CA LEU A 274 5.69 -22.66 3.28
C LEU A 274 4.16 -22.84 3.32
N ALA A 275 3.66 -24.07 3.18
CA ALA A 275 2.24 -24.36 3.32
C ALA A 275 1.72 -24.07 4.74
N GLU A 276 2.48 -24.37 5.79
CA GLU A 276 2.15 -24.01 7.18
C GLU A 276 2.03 -22.49 7.35
N LEU A 277 2.97 -21.73 6.79
CA LEU A 277 2.93 -20.25 6.84
C LEU A 277 1.69 -19.71 6.10
N VAL A 278 1.35 -20.28 4.95
CA VAL A 278 0.16 -19.90 4.15
C VAL A 278 -1.14 -20.21 4.91
N VAL A 279 -1.24 -21.33 5.58
CA VAL A 279 -2.42 -21.68 6.40
C VAL A 279 -2.54 -20.71 7.59
N GLY A 280 -1.42 -20.20 8.06
CA GLY A 280 -1.32 -19.31 9.21
C GLY A 280 -1.15 -20.09 10.50
N ALA A 281 -0.36 -19.54 11.42
CA ALA A 281 -0.19 -20.07 12.77
C ALA A 281 -1.44 -19.81 13.62
N THR A 282 -2.62 -20.16 13.15
CA THR A 282 -3.81 -20.21 14.00
C THR A 282 -3.76 -21.52 14.76
N GLY A 283 -3.39 -21.47 16.05
CA GLY A 283 -3.33 -22.62 16.97
C GLY A 283 -4.68 -23.31 17.22
N THR A 284 -5.49 -23.47 16.21
CA THR A 284 -6.71 -24.27 16.21
C THR A 284 -6.54 -25.37 15.18
N SER A 285 -6.42 -26.58 15.71
CA SER A 285 -6.37 -27.87 15.02
C SER A 285 -7.67 -28.15 14.23
N GLN A 286 -8.10 -27.25 13.35
CA GLN A 286 -9.23 -27.52 12.44
C GLN A 286 -8.70 -27.81 11.04
N GLN A 287 -8.39 -29.08 10.83
CA GLN A 287 -7.89 -29.71 9.60
C GLN A 287 -8.88 -29.69 8.42
N GLN A 288 -9.97 -28.91 8.44
CA GLN A 288 -11.04 -29.00 7.44
C GLN A 288 -11.58 -27.63 6.95
N GLN A 289 -10.93 -26.51 7.26
CA GLN A 289 -11.37 -25.26 6.63
C GLN A 289 -10.71 -25.10 5.24
N PRO A 290 -11.48 -24.68 4.22
CA PRO A 290 -10.92 -24.39 2.90
C PRO A 290 -9.81 -23.34 3.05
N GLN A 291 -8.73 -23.54 2.30
CA GLN A 291 -7.61 -22.60 2.32
C GLN A 291 -8.06 -21.27 1.73
N ARG A 292 -8.13 -20.23 2.55
CA ARG A 292 -8.59 -18.90 2.16
C ARG A 292 -7.51 -18.12 1.42
N PRO A 293 -7.86 -17.34 0.39
CA PRO A 293 -6.89 -16.52 -0.33
C PRO A 293 -6.25 -15.47 0.60
N LEU A 294 -5.04 -15.04 0.23
CA LEU A 294 -4.26 -14.06 0.98
C LEU A 294 -3.43 -13.21 0.03
N VAL A 295 -2.87 -12.11 0.54
CA VAL A 295 -1.86 -11.35 -0.18
C VAL A 295 -0.47 -11.72 0.34
N VAL A 296 0.42 -12.10 -0.59
CA VAL A 296 1.85 -12.28 -0.33
C VAL A 296 2.58 -11.03 -0.80
N THR A 297 3.51 -10.52 -0.01
CA THR A 297 4.28 -9.32 -0.34
C THR A 297 5.78 -9.59 -0.38
N LEU A 298 6.44 -8.99 -1.39
CA LEU A 298 7.89 -8.89 -1.56
C LEU A 298 8.20 -7.40 -1.79
N MET A 299 8.44 -6.66 -0.69
CA MET A 299 8.61 -5.21 -0.76
C MET A 299 10.06 -4.82 -0.47
N PHE A 300 10.80 -4.43 -1.52
CA PHE A 300 12.25 -4.18 -1.51
C PHE A 300 13.08 -5.41 -1.11
N THR A 301 12.57 -6.58 -1.41
CA THR A 301 13.15 -7.88 -1.05
C THR A 301 13.54 -8.69 -2.26
N LEU A 302 12.76 -8.67 -3.33
CA LEU A 302 12.96 -9.57 -4.47
C LEU A 302 14.32 -9.34 -5.15
N ASN A 303 14.76 -8.09 -5.28
CA ASN A 303 16.08 -7.77 -5.82
C ASN A 303 17.21 -8.34 -4.94
N GLU A 304 17.05 -8.35 -3.61
CA GLU A 304 17.99 -8.97 -2.68
C GLU A 304 18.01 -10.49 -2.86
N LEU A 305 16.86 -11.13 -2.93
CA LEU A 305 16.75 -12.57 -3.17
C LEU A 305 17.43 -13.00 -4.47
N TYR A 306 17.27 -12.23 -5.55
CA TYR A 306 17.97 -12.52 -6.82
C TYR A 306 19.47 -12.26 -6.74
N THR A 307 19.90 -11.27 -5.96
CA THR A 307 21.31 -10.88 -5.86
C THR A 307 22.11 -11.85 -4.99
N ASP A 308 21.60 -12.15 -3.79
CA ASP A 308 22.27 -13.04 -2.82
C ASP A 308 21.97 -14.51 -3.05
N GLY A 309 20.70 -14.82 -3.27
CA GLY A 309 20.24 -16.18 -3.47
C GLY A 309 20.48 -16.71 -4.88
N GLY A 310 20.64 -15.79 -5.83
CA GLY A 310 20.74 -16.13 -7.25
C GLY A 310 19.43 -16.52 -7.90
N ILE A 311 19.41 -16.52 -9.23
CA ILE A 311 18.20 -16.75 -10.03
C ILE A 311 17.57 -18.13 -9.72
N GLY A 312 18.38 -19.16 -9.60
CA GLY A 312 17.88 -20.53 -9.42
C GLY A 312 17.09 -20.73 -8.14
N ARG A 313 17.63 -20.25 -6.98
CA ARG A 313 16.95 -20.37 -5.70
C ARG A 313 15.69 -19.49 -5.64
N THR A 314 15.77 -18.28 -6.14
CA THR A 314 14.64 -17.34 -6.18
C THR A 314 13.53 -17.84 -7.09
N THR A 315 13.86 -18.37 -8.30
CA THR A 315 12.87 -19.00 -9.19
C THR A 315 12.22 -20.21 -8.50
N LYS A 316 12.99 -21.05 -7.79
CA LYS A 316 12.44 -22.18 -7.04
C LYS A 316 11.45 -21.71 -5.96
N PHE A 317 11.81 -20.67 -5.21
CA PHE A 317 10.93 -20.10 -4.19
C PHE A 317 9.63 -19.56 -4.78
N LEU A 318 9.68 -18.79 -5.88
CA LEU A 318 8.49 -18.27 -6.55
C LEU A 318 7.59 -19.39 -7.10
N ARG A 319 8.16 -20.49 -7.60
CA ARG A 319 7.40 -21.68 -8.02
C ARG A 319 6.73 -22.37 -6.84
N LEU A 320 7.44 -22.54 -5.72
CA LEU A 320 6.87 -23.10 -4.49
C LEU A 320 5.69 -22.27 -3.99
N LEU A 321 5.76 -20.93 -4.07
CA LEU A 321 4.61 -20.05 -3.78
C LEU A 321 3.42 -20.43 -4.67
N GLY A 322 3.63 -20.59 -5.97
CA GLY A 322 2.57 -21.03 -6.89
C GLY A 322 1.97 -22.38 -6.55
N GLU A 323 2.77 -23.32 -6.03
CA GLU A 323 2.27 -24.65 -5.62
C GLU A 323 1.38 -24.63 -4.38
N VAL A 324 1.72 -23.77 -3.37
CA VAL A 324 1.09 -23.79 -2.04
C VAL A 324 0.00 -22.75 -1.84
N LEU A 325 0.02 -21.65 -2.59
CA LEU A 325 -0.96 -20.57 -2.43
C LEU A 325 -2.36 -21.04 -2.85
N PRO A 326 -3.41 -20.67 -2.10
CA PRO A 326 -4.81 -20.93 -2.49
C PRO A 326 -5.21 -20.19 -3.77
N GLU A 327 -6.26 -20.68 -4.44
CA GLU A 327 -6.93 -20.01 -5.55
C GLU A 327 -7.23 -18.53 -5.21
N GLY A 328 -6.99 -17.65 -6.17
CA GLY A 328 -7.29 -16.21 -6.05
C GLY A 328 -6.34 -15.42 -5.18
N SER A 329 -5.32 -16.04 -4.54
CA SER A 329 -4.32 -15.31 -3.77
C SER A 329 -3.52 -14.34 -4.63
N LEU A 330 -3.06 -13.25 -4.02
CA LEU A 330 -2.29 -12.20 -4.69
C LEU A 330 -0.81 -12.27 -4.33
N LEU A 331 0.05 -11.97 -5.29
CA LEU A 331 1.47 -11.67 -5.07
C LEU A 331 1.73 -10.21 -5.46
N LEU A 332 2.07 -9.40 -4.47
CA LEU A 332 2.44 -7.99 -4.63
C LEU A 332 3.95 -7.83 -4.51
N VAL A 333 4.57 -7.33 -5.56
CA VAL A 333 6.00 -7.02 -5.60
C VAL A 333 6.19 -5.52 -5.74
N VAL A 334 6.91 -4.92 -4.81
CA VAL A 334 7.34 -3.51 -4.84
C VAL A 334 8.84 -3.47 -4.67
N ASP A 335 9.56 -2.83 -5.60
CA ASP A 335 11.03 -2.79 -5.53
C ASP A 335 11.59 -1.52 -6.18
N SER A 336 12.90 -1.31 -6.10
CA SER A 336 13.58 -0.18 -6.73
C SER A 336 13.45 -0.25 -8.25
N PRO A 337 13.08 0.85 -8.93
CA PRO A 337 12.99 0.86 -10.39
C PRO A 337 14.38 0.67 -11.00
N GLY A 338 14.45 -0.11 -12.07
CA GLY A 338 15.71 -0.41 -12.75
C GLY A 338 16.64 -1.35 -11.99
N SER A 339 16.12 -2.14 -11.05
CA SER A 339 16.85 -3.24 -10.41
C SER A 339 17.25 -4.30 -11.44
N TYR A 340 18.52 -4.68 -11.41
CA TYR A 340 19.08 -5.69 -12.30
C TYR A 340 19.76 -6.78 -11.48
N SER A 341 19.49 -8.03 -11.84
CA SER A 341 20.20 -9.18 -11.30
C SER A 341 21.24 -9.65 -12.30
N GLU A 342 22.47 -9.87 -11.84
CA GLU A 342 23.52 -10.46 -12.66
C GLU A 342 23.39 -11.98 -12.67
N ALA A 343 23.12 -12.53 -13.84
CA ALA A 343 23.02 -13.97 -13.99
C ALA A 343 24.02 -14.49 -15.01
N ALA A 344 24.68 -15.58 -14.68
CA ALA A 344 25.33 -16.42 -15.65
C ALA A 344 24.26 -17.36 -16.26
N VAL A 345 23.82 -17.06 -17.46
CA VAL A 345 22.92 -17.95 -18.22
C VAL A 345 23.71 -18.61 -19.32
N GLY A 346 23.91 -19.94 -19.21
CA GLY A 346 24.59 -20.75 -20.19
C GLY A 346 26.07 -21.07 -19.86
N LYS A 347 26.71 -21.81 -20.76
CA LYS A 347 28.11 -22.33 -20.61
C LYS A 347 29.21 -21.28 -20.81
N GLU A 348 28.87 -20.03 -21.08
CA GLU A 348 29.82 -18.94 -21.20
C GLU A 348 29.79 -18.07 -19.94
N ASP A 349 30.96 -17.82 -19.32
CA ASP A 349 31.19 -17.03 -18.11
C ASP A 349 30.83 -15.54 -18.21
N LYS A 350 30.04 -15.11 -19.20
CA LYS A 350 29.56 -13.75 -19.32
C LYS A 350 28.28 -13.56 -18.52
N LYS A 351 28.42 -12.97 -17.34
CA LYS A 351 27.27 -12.50 -16.54
C LYS A 351 26.47 -11.50 -17.37
N LYS A 352 25.23 -11.87 -17.73
CA LYS A 352 24.26 -10.95 -18.34
C LYS A 352 23.42 -10.33 -17.23
N LYS A 353 23.14 -9.04 -17.36
CA LYS A 353 22.22 -8.32 -16.46
C LYS A 353 20.80 -8.44 -17.01
N TYR A 354 19.91 -8.95 -16.17
CA TYR A 354 18.49 -9.04 -16.49
C TYR A 354 17.71 -8.09 -15.58
N PRO A 355 16.75 -7.30 -16.10
CA PRO A 355 15.82 -6.56 -15.26
C PRO A 355 15.06 -7.51 -14.32
N MET A 356 14.92 -7.12 -13.05
CA MET A 356 14.20 -7.93 -12.06
C MET A 356 12.79 -8.29 -12.54
N GLN A 357 12.06 -7.32 -13.07
CA GLN A 357 10.71 -7.52 -13.64
C GLN A 357 10.69 -8.56 -14.75
N TRP A 358 11.72 -8.56 -15.64
CA TRP A 358 11.80 -9.56 -16.70
C TRP A 358 11.95 -10.98 -16.12
N LEU A 359 12.82 -11.15 -15.11
CA LEU A 359 13.01 -12.43 -14.43
C LEU A 359 11.72 -12.89 -13.74
N LEU A 360 11.03 -11.96 -13.08
CA LEU A 360 9.77 -12.22 -12.40
C LEU A 360 8.69 -12.66 -13.40
N ASN A 361 8.47 -11.89 -14.48
CA ASN A 361 7.49 -12.21 -15.51
C ASN A 361 7.84 -13.53 -16.22
N HIS A 362 9.11 -13.77 -16.52
CA HIS A 362 9.54 -15.03 -17.11
C HIS A 362 9.26 -16.23 -16.20
N THR A 363 9.42 -16.05 -14.89
CA THR A 363 9.17 -17.12 -13.90
C THR A 363 7.68 -17.38 -13.70
N LEU A 364 6.85 -16.31 -13.61
CA LEU A 364 5.43 -16.43 -13.28
C LEU A 364 4.56 -16.64 -14.52
N LEU A 365 4.80 -15.88 -15.60
CA LEU A 365 3.92 -15.84 -16.77
C LEU A 365 4.48 -16.61 -17.97
N GLY A 366 5.81 -16.78 -18.04
CA GLY A 366 6.47 -17.41 -19.18
C GLY A 366 6.65 -18.92 -19.10
N THR A 367 6.27 -19.55 -18.00
CA THR A 367 6.47 -21.00 -17.78
C THR A 367 5.13 -21.66 -17.49
N GLU A 368 4.72 -22.59 -18.36
CA GLU A 368 3.58 -23.45 -18.05
C GLU A 368 3.94 -24.35 -16.87
N THR A 369 3.15 -24.27 -15.80
CA THR A 369 3.32 -25.09 -14.60
C THR A 369 2.07 -25.94 -14.40
N VAL A 370 2.27 -27.24 -14.14
CA VAL A 370 1.15 -28.14 -13.88
C VAL A 370 0.50 -27.76 -12.55
N GLY A 371 -0.82 -27.58 -12.56
CA GLY A 371 -1.63 -27.36 -11.37
C GLY A 371 -1.90 -25.89 -11.02
N TYR A 372 -1.25 -24.92 -11.64
CA TYR A 372 -1.56 -23.50 -11.43
C TYR A 372 -1.04 -22.62 -12.59
N THR A 373 -1.61 -21.41 -12.68
CA THR A 373 -1.16 -20.35 -13.57
C THR A 373 -1.17 -19.01 -12.81
N TRP A 374 -0.38 -18.05 -13.29
CA TRP A 374 -0.40 -16.69 -12.79
C TRP A 374 -0.99 -15.75 -13.82
N GLU A 375 -1.80 -14.83 -13.36
CA GLU A 375 -2.31 -13.68 -14.12
C GLU A 375 -1.60 -12.41 -13.64
N GLY A 376 -1.05 -11.63 -14.58
CA GLY A 376 -0.56 -10.27 -14.26
C GLY A 376 -1.74 -9.30 -14.24
N ILE A 377 -1.97 -8.64 -13.10
CA ILE A 377 -3.10 -7.71 -12.90
C ILE A 377 -2.65 -6.27 -13.15
N GLU A 378 -1.60 -5.85 -12.46
CA GLU A 378 -1.05 -4.50 -12.56
C GLU A 378 0.47 -4.55 -12.70
N SER A 379 1.03 -3.64 -13.49
CA SER A 379 2.48 -3.55 -13.70
C SER A 379 2.88 -2.11 -14.01
N GLU A 380 3.68 -1.55 -13.11
CA GLU A 380 4.18 -0.18 -13.19
C GLU A 380 5.70 -0.17 -13.00
N ASP A 381 6.44 0.19 -14.03
CA ASP A 381 7.90 0.14 -14.04
C ASP A 381 8.54 1.22 -13.17
N SER A 382 7.81 2.32 -12.92
CA SER A 382 8.37 3.46 -12.19
C SER A 382 7.32 4.44 -11.71
N ILE A 383 7.09 4.46 -10.42
CA ILE A 383 6.18 5.37 -9.73
C ILE A 383 6.98 6.24 -8.76
N TRP A 384 6.67 7.54 -8.70
CA TRP A 384 7.16 8.42 -7.65
C TRP A 384 6.16 8.49 -6.50
N PHE A 385 6.57 8.05 -5.32
CA PHE A 385 5.90 8.40 -4.08
C PHE A 385 6.49 9.70 -3.55
N ARG A 386 5.67 10.74 -3.53
CA ARG A 386 6.01 12.04 -2.98
C ARG A 386 5.40 12.17 -1.60
N LEU A 387 6.22 12.53 -0.62
CA LEU A 387 5.75 12.80 0.73
C LEU A 387 4.81 14.01 0.72
N PRO A 388 3.65 13.92 1.36
CA PRO A 388 2.76 15.06 1.55
C PRO A 388 3.44 16.19 2.31
N GLU A 389 3.13 17.42 1.94
CA GLU A 389 3.66 18.61 2.63
C GLU A 389 3.13 18.72 4.06
N GLY A 390 4.01 19.19 4.96
CA GLY A 390 3.67 19.51 6.35
C GLY A 390 3.41 18.28 7.22
N LEU A 391 3.99 17.12 6.90
CA LEU A 391 4.18 16.02 7.82
C LEU A 391 5.39 16.34 8.72
N ASP A 392 5.29 15.96 9.99
CA ASP A 392 6.34 16.16 11.00
C ASP A 392 6.99 14.81 11.37
N TYR A 393 8.33 14.80 11.35
CA TYR A 393 9.14 13.67 11.78
C TYR A 393 10.50 14.18 12.27
N PRO A 394 11.12 13.61 13.33
CA PRO A 394 12.34 14.16 13.94
C PRO A 394 13.56 14.32 13.02
N ILE A 395 13.59 13.59 11.90
CA ILE A 395 14.63 13.68 10.88
C ILE A 395 14.00 13.88 9.50
N PRO A 396 14.73 14.48 8.53
CA PRO A 396 14.21 14.65 7.17
C PRO A 396 13.86 13.30 6.53
N LEU A 397 12.63 13.20 6.01
CA LEU A 397 12.19 12.08 5.20
C LEU A 397 12.46 12.37 3.71
N GLU A 398 12.61 11.32 2.91
CA GLU A 398 12.92 11.42 1.48
C GLU A 398 11.80 10.81 0.65
N ASN A 399 11.51 11.44 -0.50
CA ASN A 399 10.64 10.82 -1.51
C ASN A 399 11.26 9.52 -1.99
N MET A 400 10.43 8.58 -2.41
CA MET A 400 10.93 7.33 -2.96
C MET A 400 10.35 7.06 -4.34
N ARG A 401 11.10 6.30 -5.12
CA ARG A 401 10.71 5.82 -6.43
C ARG A 401 10.71 4.31 -6.42
N TYR A 402 9.67 3.70 -6.98
CA TYR A 402 9.48 2.26 -6.95
C TYR A 402 8.86 1.75 -8.26
N GLN A 403 9.01 0.46 -8.52
CA GLN A 403 8.22 -0.32 -9.45
C GLN A 403 7.24 -1.19 -8.68
N MET A 404 6.09 -1.50 -9.25
CA MET A 404 5.04 -2.31 -8.63
C MET A 404 4.47 -3.31 -9.63
N HIS A 405 4.33 -4.55 -9.19
CA HIS A 405 3.74 -5.61 -9.99
C HIS A 405 2.80 -6.44 -9.10
N LEU A 406 1.57 -6.65 -9.58
CA LEU A 406 0.53 -7.41 -8.90
C LEU A 406 0.11 -8.60 -9.77
N TYR A 407 0.12 -9.78 -9.17
CA TYR A 407 -0.27 -11.03 -9.82
C TYR A 407 -1.34 -11.73 -9.00
N ARG A 408 -2.21 -12.49 -9.70
CA ARG A 408 -3.19 -13.40 -9.10
C ARG A 408 -2.89 -14.82 -9.51
N ILE A 409 -3.01 -15.76 -8.58
CA ILE A 409 -2.86 -17.17 -8.87
C ILE A 409 -4.21 -17.81 -9.20
N HIS A 410 -4.20 -18.71 -10.18
CA HIS A 410 -5.32 -19.56 -10.57
C HIS A 410 -4.89 -21.01 -10.47
N LYS A 411 -5.68 -21.83 -9.79
CA LYS A 411 -5.46 -23.28 -9.68
C LYS A 411 -6.16 -24.01 -10.81
N SER A 412 -5.48 -24.94 -11.45
CA SER A 412 -6.13 -25.81 -12.43
C SER A 412 -7.12 -26.71 -11.70
N LYS A 413 -8.37 -26.76 -12.17
CA LYS A 413 -9.34 -27.75 -11.66
C LYS A 413 -8.80 -29.14 -11.96
N SER A 414 -8.48 -29.91 -10.91
CA SER A 414 -8.12 -31.32 -11.02
C SER A 414 -9.31 -32.17 -11.44
#